data_57fb2aa2f50c9ac5e6c73dcafae99700
#
_entry.id   57fb2aa2f50c9ac5e6c73dcafae99700
#
_cell.length_a   1.000
_cell.length_b   1.000
_cell.length_c   1.000
_cell.angle_alpha   90.00
_cell.angle_beta   90.00
_cell.angle_gamma   90.00
#
_symmetry.space_group_name_H-M   'P 1'
#
loop_
_entity.id
_entity.type
_entity.pdbx_description
1 polymer ?
#
loop_
_entity_poly.entity_id
_entity_poly.type
_entity_poly.pdbx_seq_one_letter_code
_entity_poly.pdbx_strand_id
1 'polypeptide(L)'
;CSPEYAQRHALTNTVINLCHCTLLHDRQAWSNDSGTDEWHSWAQHYAVNLPTSSGIGFDRSDLAVIAAMNHIGVAMGRKRLVQKRLASGELVAPFGDMTVKCHQHYYITTLPGRQWPKIEAFITWLREQVKTTS
;
A
#
# COMPACT_ATOMS: atom_id res chain seq x y z
N CYS A 1 4.18 6.06 -6.23
CA CYS A 1 4.15 7.52 -6.43
C CYS A 1 3.60 7.87 -7.81
N SER A 2 3.36 9.15 -8.07
CA SER A 2 3.02 9.61 -9.42
C SER A 2 4.21 9.49 -10.37
N PRO A 3 3.97 9.36 -11.71
CA PRO A 3 5.04 9.36 -12.71
C PRO A 3 5.91 10.62 -12.64
N GLU A 4 5.30 11.78 -12.44
CA GLU A 4 6.00 13.06 -12.33
C GLU A 4 6.93 13.10 -11.11
N TYR A 5 6.47 12.60 -9.95
CA TYR A 5 7.31 12.51 -8.75
C TYR A 5 8.51 11.58 -8.98
N ALA A 6 8.26 10.41 -9.61
CA ALA A 6 9.31 9.46 -9.93
C ALA A 6 10.37 10.06 -10.86
N GLN A 7 9.95 10.81 -11.87
CA GLN A 7 10.86 11.48 -12.80
C GLN A 7 11.65 12.58 -12.11
N ARG A 8 10.99 13.46 -11.34
CA ARG A 8 11.63 14.58 -10.61
C ARG A 8 12.72 14.12 -9.66
N HIS A 9 12.53 12.98 -9.02
CA HIS A 9 13.47 12.41 -8.04
C HIS A 9 14.36 11.30 -8.62
N ALA A 10 14.32 11.07 -9.94
CA ALA A 10 15.11 10.05 -10.64
C ALA A 10 15.00 8.66 -9.98
N LEU A 11 13.77 8.23 -9.65
CA LEU A 11 13.52 7.00 -8.91
C LEU A 11 13.58 5.74 -9.75
N THR A 12 13.48 5.82 -11.07
CA THR A 12 13.41 4.65 -11.95
C THR A 12 14.63 3.75 -11.76
N ASN A 13 14.41 2.58 -11.17
CA ASN A 13 15.43 1.58 -10.86
C ASN A 13 16.58 2.07 -9.93
N THR A 14 16.43 3.24 -9.30
CA THR A 14 17.48 3.84 -8.44
C THR A 14 16.96 3.97 -7.01
N VAL A 15 16.96 2.86 -6.28
CA VAL A 15 16.41 2.77 -4.91
C VAL A 15 17.08 3.74 -3.94
N ILE A 16 18.39 4.01 -4.13
CA ILE A 16 19.13 4.91 -3.23
C ILE A 16 18.56 6.34 -3.23
N ASN A 17 17.95 6.78 -4.31
CA ASN A 17 17.34 8.11 -4.39
C ASN A 17 16.12 8.26 -3.49
N LEU A 18 15.57 7.15 -3.01
CA LEU A 18 14.42 7.15 -2.09
C LEU A 18 14.76 7.84 -0.75
N CYS A 19 16.04 7.87 -0.35
CA CYS A 19 16.47 8.56 0.87
C CYS A 19 16.26 10.09 0.83
N HIS A 20 16.08 10.66 -0.37
CA HIS A 20 15.79 12.09 -0.59
C HIS A 20 14.31 12.37 -0.86
N CYS A 21 13.46 11.34 -0.76
CA CYS A 21 12.03 11.46 -1.01
C CYS A 21 11.23 11.59 0.28
N THR A 22 10.05 12.20 0.15
CA THR A 22 9.06 12.18 1.22
C THR A 22 8.39 10.80 1.29
N LEU A 23 8.59 10.08 2.38
CA LEU A 23 7.88 8.83 2.63
C LEU A 23 6.47 9.13 3.16
N LEU A 24 5.48 8.44 2.63
CA LEU A 24 4.09 8.55 3.05
C LEU A 24 3.72 7.28 3.83
N HIS A 25 3.29 7.47 5.07
CA HIS A 25 3.04 6.39 6.02
C HIS A 25 1.55 6.18 6.24
N ASP A 26 1.08 4.93 6.23
CA ASP A 26 -0.19 4.54 6.82
C ASP A 26 0.04 4.21 8.30
N ARG A 27 -0.38 5.11 9.19
CA ARG A 27 -0.19 4.94 10.64
C ARG A 27 -1.04 3.86 11.27
N GLN A 28 -1.98 3.30 10.53
CA GLN A 28 -2.87 2.24 10.99
C GLN A 28 -2.70 0.95 10.17
N ALA A 29 -1.58 0.83 9.47
CA ALA A 29 -1.30 -0.33 8.64
C ALA A 29 -1.30 -1.64 9.43
N TRP A 30 -0.74 -1.62 10.65
CA TRP A 30 -0.61 -2.77 11.53
C TRP A 30 -1.09 -2.44 12.95
N SER A 31 -1.68 -3.43 13.63
CA SER A 31 -2.01 -3.34 15.06
C SER A 31 -0.70 -3.22 15.86
N ASN A 32 -0.49 -2.26 16.67
CA ASN A 32 0.74 -1.91 17.40
C ASN A 32 1.81 -1.23 16.55
N ASP A 33 1.41 -0.65 15.42
CA ASP A 33 2.32 0.07 14.53
C ASP A 33 2.84 1.35 15.19
N SER A 34 4.15 1.58 15.07
CA SER A 34 4.77 2.88 15.37
C SER A 34 4.37 3.97 14.36
N GLY A 35 3.64 3.60 13.32
CA GLY A 35 3.26 4.45 12.20
C GLY A 35 4.29 4.52 11.08
N THR A 36 5.37 3.73 11.18
CA THR A 36 6.47 3.69 10.20
C THR A 36 6.88 2.27 9.80
N ASP A 37 6.20 1.26 10.34
CA ASP A 37 6.62 -0.14 10.29
C ASP A 37 6.60 -0.72 8.87
N GLU A 38 5.68 -0.30 7.99
CA GLU A 38 5.65 -0.77 6.61
C GLU A 38 6.95 -0.41 5.87
N TRP A 39 7.39 0.85 5.95
CA TRP A 39 8.64 1.30 5.33
C TRP A 39 9.86 0.68 5.99
N HIS A 40 9.85 0.53 7.31
CA HIS A 40 10.94 -0.10 8.04
C HIS A 40 11.09 -1.58 7.63
N SER A 41 9.99 -2.33 7.59
CA SER A 41 9.98 -3.74 7.16
C SER A 41 10.47 -3.90 5.72
N TRP A 42 10.02 -3.02 4.80
CA TRP A 42 10.44 -3.04 3.42
C TRP A 42 11.94 -2.75 3.28
N ALA A 43 12.42 -1.69 3.95
CA ALA A 43 13.82 -1.30 3.92
C ALA A 43 14.73 -2.39 4.49
N GLN A 44 14.32 -3.04 5.58
CA GLN A 44 15.03 -4.17 6.16
C GLN A 44 15.06 -5.38 5.21
N HIS A 45 13.94 -5.71 4.57
CA HIS A 45 13.85 -6.84 3.63
C HIS A 45 14.82 -6.71 2.45
N TYR A 46 15.00 -5.50 1.94
CA TYR A 46 15.86 -5.22 0.79
C TYR A 46 17.25 -4.68 1.18
N ALA A 47 17.59 -4.63 2.46
CA ALA A 47 18.83 -4.07 2.99
C ALA A 47 19.08 -2.62 2.49
N VAL A 48 18.03 -1.81 2.40
CA VAL A 48 18.09 -0.42 1.96
C VAL A 48 18.14 0.49 3.20
N ASN A 49 19.10 1.40 3.24
CA ASN A 49 19.19 2.37 4.33
C ASN A 49 18.28 3.58 4.02
N LEU A 50 17.13 3.67 4.70
CA LEU A 50 16.17 4.76 4.54
C LEU A 50 15.87 5.43 5.88
N PRO A 51 15.63 6.76 5.88
CA PRO A 51 15.16 7.47 7.07
C PRO A 51 13.66 7.19 7.31
N THR A 52 13.32 5.94 7.64
CA THR A 52 11.94 5.46 7.76
C THR A 52 11.13 6.13 8.86
N SER A 53 11.78 6.80 9.81
CA SER A 53 11.13 7.56 10.89
C SER A 53 10.65 8.94 10.46
N SER A 54 11.05 9.41 9.27
CA SER A 54 10.66 10.72 8.72
C SER A 54 9.58 10.55 7.64
N GLY A 55 8.84 11.61 7.37
CA GLY A 55 7.81 11.62 6.34
C GLY A 55 6.48 12.15 6.83
N ILE A 56 5.42 11.90 6.06
CA ILE A 56 4.06 12.34 6.36
C ILE A 56 3.19 11.13 6.70
N GLY A 57 2.58 11.14 7.88
CA GLY A 57 1.69 10.07 8.33
C GLY A 57 0.22 10.38 8.06
N PHE A 58 -0.51 9.35 7.64
CA PHE A 58 -1.96 9.35 7.39
C PHE A 58 -2.63 8.28 8.24
N ASP A 59 -3.86 8.54 8.64
CA ASP A 59 -4.65 7.57 9.43
C ASP A 59 -5.32 6.50 8.55
N ARG A 60 -5.18 6.62 7.23
CA ARG A 60 -5.77 5.71 6.23
C ARG A 60 -4.84 5.56 5.04
N SER A 61 -4.69 4.33 4.56
CA SER A 61 -3.84 4.01 3.40
C SER A 61 -4.29 4.68 2.10
N ASP A 62 -5.60 4.86 1.91
CA ASP A 62 -6.12 5.53 0.72
C ASP A 62 -5.73 7.01 0.65
N LEU A 63 -5.61 7.69 1.79
CA LEU A 63 -5.13 9.07 1.85
C LEU A 63 -3.64 9.16 1.48
N ALA A 64 -2.82 8.23 1.94
CA ALA A 64 -1.42 8.15 1.52
C ALA A 64 -1.29 7.92 0.00
N VAL A 65 -2.15 7.06 -0.57
CA VAL A 65 -2.20 6.82 -2.02
C VAL A 65 -2.64 8.07 -2.79
N ILE A 66 -3.66 8.79 -2.30
CA ILE A 66 -4.10 10.06 -2.91
C ILE A 66 -2.97 11.11 -2.86
N ALA A 67 -2.27 11.22 -1.74
CA ALA A 67 -1.11 12.11 -1.63
C ALA A 67 0.00 11.74 -2.61
N ALA A 68 0.27 10.44 -2.80
CA ALA A 68 1.23 9.97 -3.79
C ALA A 68 0.84 10.33 -5.23
N MET A 69 -0.45 10.24 -5.57
CA MET A 69 -0.98 10.69 -6.88
C MET A 69 -0.82 12.19 -7.10
N ASN A 70 -0.89 12.97 -6.02
CA ASN A 70 -0.74 14.43 -6.05
C ASN A 70 0.72 14.88 -5.83
N HIS A 71 1.69 14.08 -6.21
CA HIS A 71 3.13 14.41 -6.24
C HIS A 71 3.75 14.78 -4.88
N ILE A 72 3.16 14.33 -3.76
CA ILE A 72 3.61 14.69 -2.41
C ILE A 72 4.74 13.77 -1.95
N GLY A 73 4.75 12.51 -2.40
CA GLY A 73 5.76 11.56 -1.95
C GLY A 73 5.59 10.15 -2.52
N VAL A 74 6.25 9.20 -1.87
CA VAL A 74 6.20 7.78 -2.18
C VAL A 74 5.45 7.04 -1.07
N ALA A 75 4.39 6.32 -1.44
CA ALA A 75 3.58 5.54 -0.51
C ALA A 75 3.89 4.05 -0.62
N MET A 76 3.74 3.33 0.49
CA MET A 76 3.66 1.89 0.47
C MET A 76 2.26 1.50 -0.01
N GLY A 77 2.17 0.87 -1.19
CA GLY A 77 0.91 0.50 -1.82
C GLY A 77 0.62 -0.99 -1.70
N ARG A 78 -0.56 -1.35 -1.23
CA ARG A 78 -1.03 -2.73 -1.29
C ARG A 78 -1.43 -3.06 -2.72
N LYS A 79 -0.72 -3.99 -3.36
CA LYS A 79 -0.83 -4.30 -4.79
C LYS A 79 -2.28 -4.32 -5.31
N ARG A 80 -3.18 -5.03 -4.65
CA ARG A 80 -4.59 -5.11 -5.07
C ARG A 80 -5.34 -3.77 -5.02
N LEU A 81 -5.04 -2.92 -4.04
CA LEU A 81 -5.72 -1.64 -3.87
C LEU A 81 -5.24 -0.57 -4.87
N VAL A 82 -3.97 -0.66 -5.30
CA VAL A 82 -3.38 0.31 -6.23
C VAL A 82 -3.33 -0.17 -7.68
N GLN A 83 -3.69 -1.43 -7.95
CA GLN A 83 -3.57 -2.07 -9.26
C GLN A 83 -4.24 -1.28 -10.40
N LYS A 84 -5.45 -0.77 -10.19
CA LYS A 84 -6.17 0.02 -11.20
C LYS A 84 -5.45 1.33 -11.51
N ARG A 85 -4.86 1.97 -10.49
CA ARG A 85 -4.13 3.23 -10.64
C ARG A 85 -2.76 3.03 -11.31
N LEU A 86 -2.12 1.88 -11.07
CA LEU A 86 -0.92 1.49 -11.81
C LEU A 86 -1.25 1.21 -13.28
N ALA A 87 -2.36 0.52 -13.56
CA ALA A 87 -2.80 0.22 -14.92
C ALA A 87 -3.22 1.48 -15.71
N SER A 88 -3.82 2.47 -15.04
CA SER A 88 -4.20 3.76 -15.67
C SER A 88 -3.02 4.72 -15.82
N GLY A 89 -1.86 4.44 -15.21
CA GLY A 89 -0.70 5.33 -15.21
C GLY A 89 -0.81 6.51 -14.24
N GLU A 90 -1.83 6.57 -13.38
CA GLU A 90 -1.92 7.57 -12.31
C GLU A 90 -0.82 7.37 -11.26
N LEU A 91 -0.39 6.12 -11.09
CA LEU A 91 0.72 5.75 -10.23
C LEU A 91 1.73 4.91 -11.01
N VAL A 92 2.97 4.94 -10.53
CA VAL A 92 4.04 4.03 -10.95
C VAL A 92 4.68 3.36 -9.74
N ALA A 93 5.14 2.12 -9.93
CA ALA A 93 6.02 1.42 -9.01
C ALA A 93 7.47 1.57 -9.53
N PRO A 94 8.24 2.55 -9.05
CA PRO A 94 9.51 2.94 -9.69
C PRO A 94 10.59 1.87 -9.57
N PHE A 95 10.42 0.90 -8.68
CA PHE A 95 11.38 -0.17 -8.41
C PHE A 95 10.90 -1.55 -8.89
N GLY A 96 9.94 -1.58 -9.81
CA GLY A 96 9.43 -2.83 -10.39
C GLY A 96 8.78 -3.74 -9.34
N ASP A 97 9.25 -4.99 -9.24
CA ASP A 97 8.66 -6.02 -8.38
C ASP A 97 9.27 -6.08 -6.97
N MET A 98 9.85 -5.00 -6.45
CA MET A 98 10.34 -4.95 -5.07
C MET A 98 9.17 -4.96 -4.07
N THR A 99 8.49 -6.09 -3.99
CA THR A 99 7.31 -6.30 -3.15
C THR A 99 7.65 -7.17 -1.95
N VAL A 100 7.07 -6.85 -0.79
CA VAL A 100 7.15 -7.67 0.42
C VAL A 100 5.79 -8.30 0.69
N LYS A 101 5.78 -9.59 1.02
CA LYS A 101 4.55 -10.29 1.38
C LYS A 101 4.01 -9.72 2.69
N CYS A 102 2.80 -9.17 2.63
CA CYS A 102 2.11 -8.72 3.83
C CYS A 102 1.61 -9.93 4.64
N HIS A 103 1.86 -9.93 5.94
CA HIS A 103 1.39 -10.97 6.86
C HIS A 103 -0.05 -10.75 7.32
N GLN A 104 -0.65 -9.61 6.99
CA GLN A 104 -2.01 -9.29 7.38
C GLN A 104 -3.02 -9.81 6.36
N HIS A 105 -4.18 -10.19 6.87
CA HIS A 105 -5.27 -10.74 6.10
C HIS A 105 -6.55 -9.94 6.32
N TYR A 106 -7.39 -9.87 5.30
CA TYR A 106 -8.75 -9.37 5.44
C TYR A 106 -9.66 -10.50 5.87
N TYR A 107 -10.48 -10.26 6.87
CA TYR A 107 -11.44 -11.22 7.40
C TYR A 107 -12.86 -10.73 7.17
N ILE A 108 -13.75 -11.66 6.83
CA ILE A 108 -15.19 -11.40 6.84
C ILE A 108 -15.73 -11.94 8.16
N THR A 109 -16.28 -11.06 8.99
CA THR A 109 -16.89 -11.43 10.26
C THR A 109 -18.40 -11.17 10.21
N THR A 110 -19.18 -12.07 10.81
CA THR A 110 -20.62 -11.93 10.97
C THR A 110 -20.98 -11.95 12.45
N LEU A 111 -22.08 -11.31 12.81
CA LEU A 111 -22.56 -11.40 14.18
C LEU A 111 -23.05 -12.82 14.48
N PRO A 112 -22.69 -13.38 15.66
CA PRO A 112 -23.17 -14.70 16.06
C PRO A 112 -24.71 -14.80 16.03
N GLY A 113 -25.23 -15.92 15.54
CA GLY A 113 -26.68 -16.18 15.47
C GLY A 113 -27.43 -15.47 14.36
N ARG A 114 -26.78 -14.70 13.50
CA ARG A 114 -27.40 -14.02 12.35
C ARG A 114 -26.98 -14.64 11.01
N GLN A 115 -27.26 -15.92 10.82
CA GLN A 115 -27.07 -16.60 9.53
C GLN A 115 -28.31 -16.39 8.64
N TRP A 116 -28.43 -15.21 8.07
CA TRP A 116 -29.52 -14.93 7.13
C TRP A 116 -29.11 -15.30 5.71
N PRO A 117 -30.01 -15.90 4.90
CA PRO A 117 -29.69 -16.31 3.53
C PRO A 117 -29.05 -15.19 2.67
N LYS A 118 -29.48 -13.94 2.87
CA LYS A 118 -28.90 -12.78 2.18
C LYS A 118 -27.44 -12.49 2.56
N ILE A 119 -27.06 -12.77 3.81
CA ILE A 119 -25.66 -12.60 4.27
C ILE A 119 -24.80 -13.68 3.64
N GLU A 120 -25.25 -14.91 3.62
CA GLU A 120 -24.54 -16.02 2.97
C GLU A 120 -24.39 -15.79 1.46
N ALA A 121 -25.43 -15.34 0.79
CA ALA A 121 -25.38 -14.98 -0.64
C ALA A 121 -24.35 -13.87 -0.89
N PHE A 122 -24.33 -12.83 -0.07
CA PHE A 122 -23.37 -11.73 -0.20
C PHE A 122 -21.93 -12.20 0.04
N ILE A 123 -21.68 -13.01 1.08
CA ILE A 123 -20.34 -13.56 1.38
C ILE A 123 -19.86 -14.43 0.23
N THR A 124 -20.75 -15.28 -0.32
CA THR A 124 -20.44 -16.15 -1.46
C THR A 124 -20.05 -15.32 -2.67
N TRP A 125 -20.86 -14.34 -3.03
CA TRP A 125 -20.57 -13.40 -4.11
C TRP A 125 -19.22 -12.70 -3.91
N LEU A 126 -18.96 -12.19 -2.70
CA LEU A 126 -17.70 -11.49 -2.39
C LEU A 126 -16.49 -12.41 -2.56
N ARG A 127 -16.57 -13.67 -2.13
CA ARG A 127 -15.52 -14.68 -2.31
C ARG A 127 -15.26 -14.97 -3.79
N GLU A 128 -16.29 -15.00 -4.61
CA GLU A 128 -16.17 -15.19 -6.06
C GLU A 128 -15.46 -14.00 -6.71
N GLN A 129 -15.81 -12.76 -6.32
CA GLN A 129 -15.14 -11.57 -6.85
C GLN A 129 -13.64 -11.56 -6.54
N VAL A 130 -13.26 -12.02 -5.36
CA VAL A 130 -11.82 -12.09 -4.97
C VAL A 130 -11.06 -13.12 -5.80
N LYS A 131 -11.68 -14.25 -6.17
CA LYS A 131 -11.04 -15.29 -7.00
C LYS A 131 -10.83 -14.83 -8.45
N THR A 132 -11.77 -14.07 -8.99
CA THR A 132 -11.74 -13.59 -10.37
C THR A 132 -10.68 -12.50 -10.61
N THR A 133 -10.19 -11.87 -9.53
CA THR A 133 -9.22 -10.76 -9.57
C THR A 133 -7.79 -11.22 -9.25
N SER A 134 -7.55 -12.53 -9.22
CA SER A 134 -6.24 -13.13 -8.86
C SER A 134 -5.38 -13.40 -10.08
#